data_4087bec53ed4d364d9abf67d3ef079ac
#
_entry.id   4087bec53ed4d364d9abf67d3ef079ac
#
_cell.length_a   1.000
_cell.length_b   1.000
_cell.length_c   1.000
_cell.angle_alpha   90.00
_cell.angle_beta   90.00
_cell.angle_gamma   90.00
#
_symmetry.space_group_name_H-M   'P 1'
#
loop_
_entity.id
_entity.type
_entity.pdbx_description
1 polymer ?
#
loop_
_entity_poly.entity_id
_entity_poly.type
_entity_poly.pdbx_seq_one_letter_code
_entity_poly.pdbx_strand_id
1 'polypeptide(L)'
;MAVIHVLDKHTAELIAAGEVVERPASVVKELLENSIDAGATQVTVSIESGGVKLIEISDNGTGIDAEYIPTAFIRHATSKIEKPDDLNSIHTLGFRGEALASIASVARVELLTRTEVDEFATCYRIAGGEEQGREPAARAVGTTIRVQDLFYNTPARMKFLKRDSSEGTFVADNVGHVALSHPEVSVKFIREGKLQYVTPGDGQLRSAAYAVLGREFGRDLIEVRSEEGLYRVTGLITPPKSCRASRSMQHFYINGRYVRNRTIMAGMEMAFKGTTMQGKFPGGILLLEMPTDLVDVNVHPAKIEARFARENDVFDVVYHAVKLALAQPGTGERRFTFEADEKEKTEKENDIQSENTVKNNHFTGLSAVIPGQAAPGTLPAQHRQASAPQHSADAPVKTPAFTAVSYTHLRAHET
;
A
#
# COMPACT_ATOMS: atom_id res chain seq x y z
N MET A 1 24.24 -6.10 41.82
CA MET A 1 24.01 -5.08 40.78
C MET A 1 24.14 -5.76 39.44
N ALA A 2 23.26 -5.47 38.48
CA ALA A 2 23.42 -5.95 37.11
C ALA A 2 24.62 -5.26 36.48
N VAL A 3 25.54 -6.01 35.87
CA VAL A 3 26.72 -5.49 35.19
C VAL A 3 26.37 -5.32 33.73
N ILE A 4 26.61 -4.12 33.16
CA ILE A 4 26.38 -3.82 31.75
C ILE A 4 27.63 -4.24 30.98
N HIS A 5 27.46 -5.09 29.97
CA HIS A 5 28.53 -5.53 29.07
C HIS A 5 28.28 -5.05 27.64
N VAL A 6 29.35 -4.72 26.94
CA VAL A 6 29.31 -4.55 25.48
C VAL A 6 29.28 -5.95 24.86
N LEU A 7 28.30 -6.21 24.03
CA LEU A 7 28.19 -7.51 23.33
C LEU A 7 29.30 -7.64 22.28
N ASP A 8 29.74 -8.86 22.05
CA ASP A 8 30.60 -9.16 20.89
C ASP A 8 29.83 -8.91 19.58
N LYS A 9 30.60 -8.70 18.51
CA LYS A 9 30.06 -8.33 17.20
C LYS A 9 29.05 -9.36 16.68
N HIS A 10 29.33 -10.64 16.79
CA HIS A 10 28.48 -11.72 16.31
C HIS A 10 27.14 -11.75 17.06
N THR A 11 27.15 -11.66 18.38
CA THR A 11 25.95 -11.60 19.21
C THR A 11 25.11 -10.35 18.89
N ALA A 12 25.75 -9.19 18.74
CA ALA A 12 25.06 -7.96 18.37
C ALA A 12 24.40 -8.06 16.99
N GLU A 13 25.08 -8.67 16.00
CA GLU A 13 24.55 -8.93 14.67
C GLU A 13 23.35 -9.89 14.70
N LEU A 14 23.40 -10.95 15.49
CA LEU A 14 22.29 -11.88 15.64
C LEU A 14 21.04 -11.22 16.27
N ILE A 15 21.24 -10.36 17.28
CA ILE A 15 20.12 -9.62 17.90
C ILE A 15 19.47 -8.70 16.87
N ALA A 16 20.28 -7.89 16.21
CA ALA A 16 19.80 -6.92 15.23
C ALA A 16 19.21 -7.57 13.98
N ALA A 17 19.75 -8.72 13.54
CA ALA A 17 19.10 -9.51 12.49
C ALA A 17 17.67 -9.94 12.87
N GLY A 18 17.35 -10.03 14.17
CA GLY A 18 16.03 -10.33 14.66
C GLY A 18 14.96 -9.28 14.38
N GLU A 19 15.37 -8.05 14.24
CA GLU A 19 14.50 -6.94 13.94
C GLU A 19 14.19 -6.84 12.44
N VAL A 20 15.11 -7.29 11.59
CA VAL A 20 15.00 -7.23 10.13
C VAL A 20 14.45 -8.54 9.56
N VAL A 21 14.98 -9.69 10.02
CA VAL A 21 14.65 -11.02 9.54
C VAL A 21 13.83 -11.77 10.58
N GLU A 22 12.52 -11.53 10.58
CA GLU A 22 11.60 -12.21 11.50
C GLU A 22 11.17 -13.60 10.97
N ARG A 23 10.99 -13.73 9.65
CA ARG A 23 10.49 -14.93 8.96
C ARG A 23 10.91 -14.97 7.49
N PRO A 24 10.69 -16.09 6.77
CA PRO A 24 11.02 -16.20 5.33
C PRO A 24 10.41 -15.09 4.47
N ALA A 25 9.18 -14.70 4.76
CA ALA A 25 8.48 -13.65 4.02
C ALA A 25 9.18 -12.27 4.14
N SER A 26 9.86 -11.98 5.27
CA SER A 26 10.65 -10.75 5.42
C SER A 26 11.88 -10.77 4.51
N VAL A 27 12.57 -11.92 4.42
CA VAL A 27 13.73 -12.12 3.52
C VAL A 27 13.31 -11.91 2.06
N VAL A 28 12.24 -12.59 1.63
CA VAL A 28 11.74 -12.49 0.26
C VAL A 28 11.36 -11.05 -0.08
N LYS A 29 10.68 -10.35 0.84
CA LYS A 29 10.29 -8.95 0.64
C LYS A 29 11.51 -8.07 0.39
N GLU A 30 12.52 -8.09 1.28
CA GLU A 30 13.70 -7.23 1.16
C GLU A 30 14.52 -7.54 -0.10
N LEU A 31 14.68 -8.82 -0.46
CA LEU A 31 15.42 -9.21 -1.66
C LEU A 31 14.68 -8.84 -2.94
N LEU A 32 13.36 -9.01 -2.97
CA LEU A 32 12.53 -8.65 -4.13
C LEU A 32 12.49 -7.13 -4.34
N GLU A 33 12.36 -6.35 -3.25
CA GLU A 33 12.47 -4.89 -3.28
C GLU A 33 13.85 -4.43 -3.80
N ASN A 34 14.92 -5.12 -3.42
CA ASN A 34 16.25 -4.83 -3.96
C ASN A 34 16.37 -5.11 -5.45
N SER A 35 15.75 -6.20 -5.95
CA SER A 35 15.73 -6.50 -7.40
C SER A 35 14.99 -5.40 -8.20
N ILE A 36 13.88 -4.89 -7.66
CA ILE A 36 13.14 -3.78 -8.29
C ILE A 36 13.96 -2.49 -8.27
N ASP A 37 14.56 -2.15 -7.13
CA ASP A 37 15.45 -0.99 -6.98
C ASP A 37 16.67 -1.06 -7.91
N ALA A 38 17.12 -2.28 -8.30
CA ALA A 38 18.16 -2.51 -9.28
C ALA A 38 17.65 -2.40 -10.75
N GLY A 39 16.41 -1.97 -10.96
CA GLY A 39 15.83 -1.79 -12.29
C GLY A 39 15.49 -3.09 -13.00
N ALA A 40 15.27 -4.17 -12.27
CA ALA A 40 14.87 -5.44 -12.87
C ALA A 40 13.51 -5.33 -13.57
N THR A 41 13.41 -5.87 -14.78
CA THR A 41 12.15 -6.04 -15.52
C THR A 41 11.60 -7.46 -15.41
N GLN A 42 12.42 -8.40 -14.95
CA GLN A 42 12.05 -9.79 -14.73
C GLN A 42 12.65 -10.29 -13.43
N VAL A 43 11.81 -10.85 -12.57
CA VAL A 43 12.24 -11.47 -11.31
C VAL A 43 11.61 -12.84 -11.16
N THR A 44 12.43 -13.84 -10.84
CA THR A 44 11.96 -15.18 -10.46
C THR A 44 12.19 -15.38 -8.96
N VAL A 45 11.12 -15.74 -8.26
CA VAL A 45 11.15 -16.11 -6.83
C VAL A 45 10.83 -17.58 -6.70
N SER A 46 11.72 -18.36 -6.06
CA SER A 46 11.52 -19.77 -5.78
C SER A 46 11.73 -20.07 -4.30
N ILE A 47 10.82 -20.84 -3.69
CA ILE A 47 10.94 -21.25 -2.28
C ILE A 47 10.70 -22.75 -2.10
N GLU A 48 11.42 -23.32 -1.11
CA GLU A 48 11.22 -24.68 -0.59
C GLU A 48 11.04 -24.68 0.92
N SER A 49 10.21 -25.59 1.45
CA SER A 49 9.86 -25.70 2.87
C SER A 49 9.41 -24.36 3.45
N GLY A 50 8.48 -23.68 2.74
CA GLY A 50 7.97 -22.38 3.14
C GLY A 50 9.01 -21.25 3.14
N GLY A 51 10.18 -21.46 2.53
CA GLY A 51 11.30 -20.53 2.48
C GLY A 51 12.35 -20.74 3.58
N VAL A 52 12.21 -21.77 4.41
CA VAL A 52 13.21 -22.10 5.45
C VAL A 52 14.39 -22.84 4.83
N LYS A 53 14.12 -23.84 3.98
CA LYS A 53 15.18 -24.64 3.31
C LYS A 53 15.86 -23.85 2.20
N LEU A 54 15.09 -23.18 1.37
CA LEU A 54 15.58 -22.39 0.24
C LEU A 54 14.67 -21.21 -0.05
N ILE A 55 15.29 -20.06 -0.25
CA ILE A 55 14.75 -18.90 -0.96
C ILE A 55 15.74 -18.58 -2.07
N GLU A 56 15.28 -18.59 -3.31
CA GLU A 56 16.06 -18.16 -4.47
C GLU A 56 15.34 -17.01 -5.15
N ILE A 57 16.03 -15.88 -5.32
CA ILE A 57 15.55 -14.73 -6.09
C ILE A 57 16.57 -14.45 -7.17
N SER A 58 16.10 -14.43 -8.42
CA SER A 58 16.90 -14.17 -9.60
C SER A 58 16.25 -13.08 -10.43
N ASP A 59 17.03 -12.03 -10.73
CA ASP A 59 16.61 -10.86 -11.49
C ASP A 59 17.51 -10.59 -12.69
N ASN A 60 17.09 -9.71 -13.57
CA ASN A 60 17.83 -9.16 -14.70
C ASN A 60 18.17 -7.67 -14.52
N GLY A 61 18.31 -7.22 -13.27
CA GLY A 61 18.71 -5.85 -12.93
C GLY A 61 20.17 -5.54 -13.27
N THR A 62 20.66 -4.40 -12.79
CA THR A 62 22.01 -3.89 -13.11
C THR A 62 23.14 -4.76 -12.58
N GLY A 63 22.87 -5.68 -11.65
CA GLY A 63 23.91 -6.45 -10.94
C GLY A 63 24.60 -5.64 -9.85
N ILE A 64 25.59 -6.27 -9.20
CA ILE A 64 26.45 -5.66 -8.19
C ILE A 64 27.89 -5.80 -8.68
N ASP A 65 28.61 -4.68 -8.75
CA ASP A 65 30.03 -4.67 -9.09
C ASP A 65 30.81 -5.58 -8.14
N ALA A 66 31.70 -6.36 -8.73
CA ALA A 66 32.49 -7.35 -8.01
C ALA A 66 33.27 -6.76 -6.81
N GLU A 67 33.73 -5.52 -6.91
CA GLU A 67 34.47 -4.82 -5.84
C GLU A 67 33.58 -4.53 -4.63
N TYR A 68 32.30 -4.21 -4.85
CA TYR A 68 31.37 -3.86 -3.78
C TYR A 68 30.63 -5.04 -3.14
N ILE A 69 30.80 -6.27 -3.65
CA ILE A 69 30.09 -7.45 -3.11
C ILE A 69 30.34 -7.64 -1.60
N PRO A 70 31.60 -7.66 -1.09
CA PRO A 70 31.83 -7.81 0.35
C PRO A 70 31.20 -6.66 1.15
N THR A 71 31.26 -5.44 0.63
CA THR A 71 30.68 -4.24 1.27
C THR A 71 29.17 -4.34 1.37
N ALA A 72 28.49 -4.94 0.39
CA ALA A 72 27.02 -5.11 0.41
C ALA A 72 26.54 -5.99 1.57
N PHE A 73 27.41 -6.81 2.16
CA PHE A 73 27.13 -7.62 3.36
C PHE A 73 27.58 -6.96 4.67
N ILE A 74 28.07 -5.72 4.62
CA ILE A 74 28.37 -4.93 5.82
C ILE A 74 27.12 -4.14 6.23
N ARG A 75 26.86 -4.09 7.55
CA ARG A 75 25.73 -3.31 8.07
C ARG A 75 25.92 -1.82 7.79
N HIS A 76 24.80 -1.15 7.49
CA HIS A 76 24.73 0.27 7.15
C HIS A 76 25.45 0.62 5.83
N ALA A 77 25.81 -0.38 5.01
CA ALA A 77 26.30 -0.16 3.66
C ALA A 77 25.12 -0.10 2.69
N THR A 78 24.97 1.03 2.00
CA THR A 78 23.88 1.27 1.05
C THR A 78 24.34 2.19 -0.09
N SER A 79 23.84 1.91 -1.29
CA SER A 79 24.00 2.78 -2.46
C SER A 79 22.84 3.78 -2.64
N LYS A 80 21.84 3.76 -1.75
CA LYS A 80 20.53 4.41 -1.96
C LYS A 80 20.39 5.75 -1.24
N ILE A 81 21.19 6.00 -0.22
CA ILE A 81 21.26 7.26 0.54
C ILE A 81 22.71 7.59 0.83
N GLU A 82 23.07 8.85 0.76
CA GLU A 82 24.42 9.36 1.07
C GLU A 82 24.40 10.40 2.18
N LYS A 83 23.34 11.23 2.21
CA LYS A 83 23.21 12.37 3.13
C LYS A 83 21.99 12.24 4.02
N PRO A 84 21.98 12.89 5.22
CA PRO A 84 20.82 12.91 6.09
C PRO A 84 19.56 13.46 5.43
N ASP A 85 19.70 14.41 4.50
CA ASP A 85 18.58 15.02 3.79
C ASP A 85 17.88 14.06 2.84
N ASP A 86 18.59 13.03 2.33
CA ASP A 86 18.01 11.99 1.46
C ASP A 86 16.93 11.18 2.20
N LEU A 87 16.95 11.16 3.55
CA LEU A 87 15.93 10.51 4.37
C LEU A 87 14.54 11.14 4.23
N ASN A 88 14.48 12.42 3.82
CA ASN A 88 13.23 13.15 3.62
C ASN A 88 12.60 12.87 2.24
N SER A 89 13.37 12.30 1.29
CA SER A 89 12.96 12.09 -0.11
C SER A 89 13.30 10.69 -0.60
N ILE A 90 12.98 9.66 0.19
CA ILE A 90 13.26 8.27 -0.17
C ILE A 90 12.33 7.81 -1.29
N HIS A 91 12.89 7.61 -2.49
CA HIS A 91 12.18 7.07 -3.65
C HIS A 91 12.36 5.56 -3.82
N THR A 92 13.35 4.95 -3.14
CA THR A 92 13.63 3.52 -3.20
C THR A 92 12.80 2.73 -2.19
N LEU A 93 12.51 1.46 -2.49
CA LEU A 93 11.76 0.58 -1.60
C LEU A 93 12.59 0.18 -0.36
N GLY A 94 13.91 -0.01 -0.50
CA GLY A 94 14.85 -0.24 0.59
C GLY A 94 15.85 0.91 0.73
N PHE A 95 16.36 1.21 1.93
CA PHE A 95 17.35 2.28 2.16
C PHE A 95 18.32 2.05 3.33
N ARG A 96 18.01 1.11 4.26
CA ARG A 96 18.73 0.98 5.54
C ARG A 96 20.11 0.33 5.44
N GLY A 97 20.43 -0.39 4.34
CA GLY A 97 21.69 -1.11 4.19
C GLY A 97 21.92 -2.23 5.23
N GLU A 98 20.84 -2.87 5.69
CA GLU A 98 20.92 -3.89 6.75
C GLU A 98 20.41 -5.26 6.30
N ALA A 99 19.67 -5.35 5.18
CA ALA A 99 18.99 -6.57 4.78
C ALA A 99 19.96 -7.72 4.49
N LEU A 100 20.93 -7.52 3.59
CA LEU A 100 21.88 -8.58 3.21
C LEU A 100 22.74 -9.03 4.38
N ALA A 101 23.27 -8.10 5.18
CA ALA A 101 24.05 -8.40 6.38
C ALA A 101 23.23 -9.20 7.40
N SER A 102 21.98 -8.81 7.65
CA SER A 102 21.06 -9.49 8.57
C SER A 102 20.68 -10.89 8.09
N ILE A 103 20.43 -11.06 6.79
CA ILE A 103 20.13 -12.37 6.20
C ILE A 103 21.35 -13.29 6.31
N ALA A 104 22.54 -12.79 5.94
CA ALA A 104 23.77 -13.57 5.97
C ALA A 104 24.16 -14.02 7.38
N SER A 105 23.84 -13.23 8.43
CA SER A 105 24.13 -13.60 9.82
C SER A 105 23.30 -14.78 10.33
N VAL A 106 22.14 -15.07 9.72
CA VAL A 106 21.21 -16.13 10.18
C VAL A 106 20.97 -17.23 9.14
N ALA A 107 21.67 -17.19 8.01
CA ALA A 107 21.50 -18.14 6.91
C ALA A 107 22.82 -18.42 6.19
N ARG A 108 22.81 -19.36 5.27
CA ARG A 108 23.85 -19.58 4.27
C ARG A 108 23.40 -18.86 2.99
N VAL A 109 24.21 -17.92 2.51
CA VAL A 109 23.86 -17.10 1.34
C VAL A 109 24.89 -17.34 0.23
N GLU A 110 24.38 -17.64 -0.96
CA GLU A 110 25.12 -17.61 -2.21
C GLU A 110 24.59 -16.46 -3.07
N LEU A 111 25.48 -15.53 -3.39
CA LEU A 111 25.22 -14.42 -4.30
C LEU A 111 25.94 -14.69 -5.61
N LEU A 112 25.24 -14.71 -6.72
CA LEU A 112 25.75 -14.78 -8.06
C LEU A 112 25.34 -13.53 -8.80
N THR A 113 26.29 -12.67 -9.18
CA THR A 113 25.97 -11.38 -9.80
C THR A 113 26.93 -11.05 -10.93
N ARG A 114 26.45 -10.25 -11.88
CA ARG A 114 27.21 -9.71 -13.00
C ARG A 114 26.64 -8.38 -13.43
N THR A 115 27.48 -7.39 -13.60
CA THR A 115 27.13 -6.11 -14.23
C THR A 115 27.37 -6.16 -15.76
N GLU A 116 26.95 -5.13 -16.48
CA GLU A 116 27.15 -5.06 -17.93
C GLU A 116 28.62 -4.93 -18.32
N VAL A 117 29.44 -4.32 -17.44
CA VAL A 117 30.87 -4.11 -17.69
C VAL A 117 31.75 -5.30 -17.31
N ASP A 118 31.24 -6.23 -16.53
CA ASP A 118 31.99 -7.41 -16.10
C ASP A 118 32.06 -8.44 -17.22
N GLU A 119 33.24 -9.01 -17.45
CA GLU A 119 33.44 -10.12 -18.39
C GLU A 119 32.83 -11.43 -17.83
N PHE A 120 33.03 -11.69 -16.53
CA PHE A 120 32.53 -12.88 -15.82
C PHE A 120 31.64 -12.48 -14.65
N ALA A 121 30.70 -13.35 -14.32
CA ALA A 121 29.95 -13.22 -13.08
C ALA A 121 30.83 -13.56 -11.88
N THR A 122 30.50 -13.04 -10.72
CA THR A 122 31.12 -13.40 -9.43
C THR A 122 30.11 -14.20 -8.60
N CYS A 123 30.55 -15.38 -8.14
CA CYS A 123 29.87 -16.15 -7.11
C CYS A 123 30.53 -15.87 -5.75
N TYR A 124 29.73 -15.37 -4.80
CA TYR A 124 30.19 -15.07 -3.45
C TYR A 124 29.37 -15.85 -2.43
N ARG A 125 30.03 -16.50 -1.47
CA ARG A 125 29.38 -17.30 -0.43
C ARG A 125 29.71 -16.77 0.93
N ILE A 126 28.65 -16.64 1.76
CA ILE A 126 28.76 -16.17 3.14
C ILE A 126 27.82 -17.00 4.02
N ALA A 127 28.22 -17.36 5.24
CA ALA A 127 27.44 -18.15 6.17
C ALA A 127 27.63 -17.64 7.60
N GLY A 128 26.55 -17.33 8.32
CA GLY A 128 26.63 -16.80 9.68
C GLY A 128 27.37 -15.47 9.80
N GLY A 129 27.43 -14.69 8.72
CA GLY A 129 28.19 -13.44 8.65
C GLY A 129 29.66 -13.58 8.26
N GLU A 130 30.15 -14.79 8.03
CA GLU A 130 31.55 -15.07 7.66
C GLU A 130 31.64 -15.46 6.18
N GLU A 131 32.56 -14.82 5.45
CA GLU A 131 32.86 -15.14 4.05
C GLU A 131 33.38 -16.58 3.94
N GLN A 132 32.80 -17.36 3.03
CA GLN A 132 33.17 -18.74 2.77
C GLN A 132 33.99 -18.89 1.48
N GLY A 133 33.93 -17.91 0.59
CA GLY A 133 34.68 -17.89 -0.65
C GLY A 133 34.09 -17.03 -1.73
N ARG A 134 34.95 -16.74 -2.72
CA ARG A 134 34.61 -15.96 -3.90
C ARG A 134 35.27 -16.57 -5.12
N GLU A 135 34.51 -16.78 -6.18
CA GLU A 135 35.01 -17.39 -7.41
C GLU A 135 34.34 -16.82 -8.65
N PRO A 136 35.01 -16.82 -9.82
CA PRO A 136 34.39 -16.50 -11.08
C PRO A 136 33.27 -17.51 -11.42
N ALA A 137 32.22 -17.04 -12.06
CA ALA A 137 31.09 -17.87 -12.47
C ALA A 137 30.50 -17.39 -13.80
N ALA A 138 29.52 -18.12 -14.34
CA ALA A 138 28.82 -17.77 -15.57
C ALA A 138 27.37 -17.37 -15.25
N ARG A 139 26.97 -16.17 -15.69
CA ARG A 139 25.63 -15.65 -15.58
C ARG A 139 25.40 -14.53 -16.59
N ALA A 140 24.14 -14.32 -17.02
CA ALA A 140 23.73 -13.09 -17.70
C ALA A 140 23.75 -11.90 -16.71
N VAL A 141 23.68 -10.67 -17.17
CA VAL A 141 23.59 -9.46 -16.33
C VAL A 141 22.41 -9.58 -15.33
N GLY A 142 22.63 -9.11 -14.10
CA GLY A 142 21.67 -9.16 -13.00
C GLY A 142 22.19 -9.90 -11.77
N THR A 143 21.29 -10.27 -10.84
CA THR A 143 21.65 -10.91 -9.56
C THR A 143 20.79 -12.14 -9.27
N THR A 144 21.42 -13.19 -8.75
CA THR A 144 20.74 -14.34 -8.13
C THR A 144 21.23 -14.47 -6.71
N ILE A 145 20.31 -14.47 -5.75
CA ILE A 145 20.60 -14.70 -4.33
C ILE A 145 19.87 -15.96 -3.90
N ARG A 146 20.64 -16.91 -3.36
CA ARG A 146 20.15 -18.13 -2.73
C ARG A 146 20.37 -18.04 -1.23
N VAL A 147 19.30 -18.06 -0.46
CA VAL A 147 19.34 -18.14 1.00
C VAL A 147 18.93 -19.55 1.40
N GLN A 148 19.83 -20.25 2.05
CA GLN A 148 19.65 -21.65 2.45
C GLN A 148 19.69 -21.77 3.97
N ASP A 149 18.96 -22.75 4.51
CA ASP A 149 18.97 -23.12 5.92
C ASP A 149 18.71 -21.91 6.85
N LEU A 150 17.68 -21.13 6.55
CA LEU A 150 17.33 -19.93 7.32
C LEU A 150 17.15 -20.27 8.79
N PHE A 151 17.82 -19.53 9.68
CA PHE A 151 17.88 -19.71 11.14
C PHE A 151 18.65 -20.96 11.62
N TYR A 152 19.52 -21.56 10.79
CA TYR A 152 20.27 -22.74 11.19
C TYR A 152 21.10 -22.55 12.47
N ASN A 153 21.59 -21.33 12.71
CA ASN A 153 22.37 -20.95 13.89
C ASN A 153 21.55 -20.26 14.99
N THR A 154 20.24 -20.12 14.79
CA THR A 154 19.32 -19.49 15.75
C THR A 154 18.11 -20.39 16.05
N PRO A 155 18.29 -21.55 16.72
CA PRO A 155 17.23 -22.55 16.92
C PRO A 155 16.05 -22.03 17.71
N ALA A 156 16.23 -21.00 18.54
CA ALA A 156 15.12 -20.34 19.24
C ALA A 156 14.14 -19.70 18.24
N ARG A 157 14.62 -19.06 17.17
CA ARG A 157 13.79 -18.47 16.12
C ARG A 157 13.07 -19.51 15.28
N MET A 158 13.73 -20.61 14.94
CA MET A 158 13.11 -21.73 14.25
C MET A 158 11.84 -22.23 14.96
N LYS A 159 11.83 -22.24 16.31
CA LYS A 159 10.67 -22.67 17.10
C LYS A 159 9.46 -21.73 17.02
N PHE A 160 9.65 -20.47 16.66
CA PHE A 160 8.57 -19.49 16.50
C PHE A 160 7.96 -19.47 15.08
N LEU A 161 8.60 -20.12 14.12
CA LEU A 161 8.03 -20.25 12.77
C LEU A 161 6.78 -21.13 12.81
N LYS A 162 5.84 -20.79 11.95
CA LYS A 162 4.66 -21.61 11.71
C LYS A 162 5.03 -22.82 10.83
N ARG A 163 4.04 -23.64 10.50
CA ARG A 163 4.24 -24.75 9.55
C ARG A 163 4.66 -24.19 8.18
N ASP A 164 5.47 -24.93 7.43
CA ASP A 164 5.98 -24.56 6.10
C ASP A 164 4.89 -24.07 5.15
N SER A 165 3.71 -24.74 5.20
CA SER A 165 2.57 -24.32 4.39
C SER A 165 2.07 -22.91 4.72
N SER A 166 2.12 -22.52 6.00
CA SER A 166 1.72 -21.18 6.45
C SER A 166 2.78 -20.14 6.13
N GLU A 167 4.07 -20.45 6.38
CA GLU A 167 5.17 -19.56 6.01
C GLU A 167 5.21 -19.32 4.50
N GLY A 168 5.03 -20.37 3.69
CA GLY A 168 4.94 -20.24 2.24
C GLY A 168 3.73 -19.43 1.77
N THR A 169 2.65 -19.36 2.55
CA THR A 169 1.51 -18.47 2.26
C THR A 169 1.86 -17.02 2.53
N PHE A 170 2.56 -16.72 3.63
CA PHE A 170 3.05 -15.35 3.89
C PHE A 170 4.04 -14.87 2.81
N VAL A 171 4.90 -15.78 2.31
CA VAL A 171 5.77 -15.47 1.17
C VAL A 171 4.94 -15.18 -0.08
N ALA A 172 3.96 -16.03 -0.41
CA ALA A 172 3.09 -15.83 -1.56
C ALA A 172 2.34 -14.49 -1.51
N ASP A 173 1.82 -14.12 -0.33
CA ASP A 173 1.15 -12.83 -0.12
C ASP A 173 2.10 -11.67 -0.40
N ASN A 174 3.34 -11.71 0.13
CA ASN A 174 4.33 -10.64 -0.10
C ASN A 174 4.75 -10.53 -1.57
N VAL A 175 5.05 -11.66 -2.23
CA VAL A 175 5.37 -11.65 -3.66
C VAL A 175 4.21 -11.11 -4.48
N GLY A 176 2.97 -11.49 -4.13
CA GLY A 176 1.75 -10.98 -4.76
C GLY A 176 1.59 -9.47 -4.56
N HIS A 177 1.83 -8.96 -3.35
CA HIS A 177 1.75 -7.52 -3.08
C HIS A 177 2.74 -6.72 -3.93
N VAL A 178 3.99 -7.18 -4.04
CA VAL A 178 5.00 -6.52 -4.87
C VAL A 178 4.65 -6.60 -6.35
N ALA A 179 4.20 -7.76 -6.84
CA ALA A 179 3.80 -7.93 -8.24
C ALA A 179 2.60 -7.05 -8.63
N LEU A 180 1.70 -6.73 -7.69
CA LEU A 180 0.56 -5.83 -7.91
C LEU A 180 0.96 -4.35 -7.86
N SER A 181 2.00 -3.98 -7.09
CA SER A 181 2.48 -2.59 -7.06
C SER A 181 3.41 -2.25 -8.22
N HIS A 182 4.01 -3.26 -8.86
CA HIS A 182 4.94 -3.13 -9.98
C HIS A 182 4.49 -3.96 -11.18
N PRO A 183 3.37 -3.60 -11.83
CA PRO A 183 2.84 -4.35 -12.97
C PRO A 183 3.77 -4.31 -14.20
N GLU A 184 4.73 -3.38 -14.25
CA GLU A 184 5.80 -3.26 -15.25
C GLU A 184 6.88 -4.32 -15.12
N VAL A 185 6.93 -5.03 -13.97
CA VAL A 185 7.91 -6.11 -13.70
C VAL A 185 7.24 -7.47 -13.88
N SER A 186 7.83 -8.33 -14.70
CA SER A 186 7.43 -9.72 -14.80
C SER A 186 7.91 -10.50 -13.59
N VAL A 187 6.99 -10.92 -12.72
CA VAL A 187 7.29 -11.71 -11.53
C VAL A 187 6.83 -13.15 -11.73
N LYS A 188 7.78 -14.08 -11.68
CA LYS A 188 7.54 -15.52 -11.71
C LYS A 188 7.70 -16.09 -10.30
N PHE A 189 6.63 -16.67 -9.75
CA PHE A 189 6.64 -17.28 -8.43
C PHE A 189 6.52 -18.79 -8.48
N ILE A 190 7.48 -19.48 -7.87
CA ILE A 190 7.58 -20.94 -7.80
C ILE A 190 7.58 -21.34 -6.32
N ARG A 191 6.73 -22.28 -5.94
CA ARG A 191 6.65 -22.80 -4.56
C ARG A 191 6.71 -24.34 -4.62
N GLU A 192 7.63 -24.93 -3.85
CA GLU A 192 7.86 -26.39 -3.79
C GLU A 192 8.01 -27.00 -5.21
N GLY A 193 8.79 -26.34 -6.07
CA GLY A 193 9.01 -26.74 -7.46
C GLY A 193 7.81 -26.54 -8.41
N LYS A 194 6.68 -26.03 -7.91
CA LYS A 194 5.46 -25.81 -8.72
C LYS A 194 5.29 -24.32 -9.03
N LEU A 195 5.12 -24.01 -10.31
CA LEU A 195 4.77 -22.66 -10.75
C LEU A 195 3.41 -22.28 -10.17
N GLN A 196 3.36 -21.14 -9.45
CA GLN A 196 2.13 -20.57 -8.91
C GLN A 196 1.51 -19.59 -9.89
N TYR A 197 2.29 -18.61 -10.35
CA TYR A 197 1.88 -17.65 -11.36
C TYR A 197 3.09 -16.99 -12.04
N VAL A 198 2.81 -16.30 -13.15
CA VAL A 198 3.73 -15.38 -13.82
C VAL A 198 2.93 -14.14 -14.20
N THR A 199 3.40 -12.95 -13.78
CA THR A 199 2.86 -11.68 -14.28
C THR A 199 3.56 -11.31 -15.59
N PRO A 200 2.86 -10.70 -16.55
CA PRO A 200 3.45 -10.44 -17.87
C PRO A 200 4.51 -9.33 -17.88
N GLY A 201 4.47 -8.39 -16.91
CA GLY A 201 5.35 -7.21 -16.91
C GLY A 201 4.98 -6.18 -17.99
N ASP A 202 3.69 -6.10 -18.33
CA ASP A 202 3.15 -5.25 -19.40
C ASP A 202 2.72 -3.85 -18.92
N GLY A 203 2.99 -3.51 -17.65
CA GLY A 203 2.58 -2.27 -17.03
C GLY A 203 1.09 -2.17 -16.72
N GLN A 204 0.32 -3.23 -16.94
CA GLN A 204 -1.12 -3.22 -16.72
C GLN A 204 -1.49 -3.90 -15.39
N LEU A 205 -2.00 -3.12 -14.44
CA LEU A 205 -2.46 -3.64 -13.16
C LEU A 205 -3.51 -4.76 -13.31
N ARG A 206 -4.35 -4.69 -14.35
CA ARG A 206 -5.38 -5.71 -14.63
C ARG A 206 -4.75 -7.06 -14.97
N SER A 207 -3.69 -7.08 -15.76
CA SER A 207 -2.96 -8.29 -16.13
C SER A 207 -2.28 -8.92 -14.90
N ALA A 208 -1.62 -8.07 -14.07
CA ALA A 208 -1.02 -8.51 -12.82
C ALA A 208 -2.08 -9.04 -11.84
N ALA A 209 -3.21 -8.36 -11.67
CA ALA A 209 -4.32 -8.79 -10.81
C ALA A 209 -4.90 -10.14 -11.25
N TYR A 210 -5.05 -10.34 -12.57
CA TYR A 210 -5.52 -11.62 -13.11
C TYR A 210 -4.56 -12.77 -12.80
N ALA A 211 -3.25 -12.54 -12.94
CA ALA A 211 -2.23 -13.54 -12.67
C ALA A 211 -2.14 -13.89 -11.17
N VAL A 212 -2.11 -12.87 -10.29
CA VAL A 212 -1.87 -13.03 -8.85
C VAL A 212 -3.14 -13.45 -8.10
N LEU A 213 -4.27 -12.76 -8.32
CA LEU A 213 -5.51 -12.96 -7.57
C LEU A 213 -6.48 -13.93 -8.24
N GLY A 214 -6.12 -14.40 -9.44
CA GLY A 214 -6.85 -15.41 -10.18
C GLY A 214 -7.99 -14.86 -11.04
N ARG A 215 -8.45 -15.70 -11.94
CA ARG A 215 -9.44 -15.38 -12.99
C ARG A 215 -10.76 -14.86 -12.42
N GLU A 216 -11.22 -15.44 -11.32
CA GLU A 216 -12.51 -15.10 -10.73
C GLU A 216 -12.52 -13.65 -10.18
N PHE A 217 -11.40 -13.20 -9.59
CA PHE A 217 -11.26 -11.83 -9.12
C PHE A 217 -11.09 -10.85 -10.30
N GLY A 218 -10.23 -11.20 -11.28
CA GLY A 218 -9.84 -10.29 -12.36
C GLY A 218 -10.90 -10.04 -13.46
N ARG A 219 -12.04 -10.79 -13.45
CA ARG A 219 -12.96 -10.85 -14.59
C ARG A 219 -13.71 -9.54 -14.87
N ASP A 220 -14.31 -8.95 -13.85
CA ASP A 220 -15.26 -7.83 -14.00
C ASP A 220 -14.80 -6.59 -13.22
N LEU A 221 -13.50 -6.34 -13.13
CA LEU A 221 -12.98 -5.21 -12.36
C LEU A 221 -13.34 -3.87 -13.00
N ILE A 222 -13.74 -2.92 -12.15
CA ILE A 222 -14.02 -1.53 -12.50
C ILE A 222 -12.75 -0.73 -12.26
N GLU A 223 -12.35 0.08 -13.22
CA GLU A 223 -11.19 0.97 -13.09
C GLU A 223 -11.53 2.17 -12.21
N VAL A 224 -10.64 2.49 -11.29
CA VAL A 224 -10.68 3.69 -10.46
C VAL A 224 -9.59 4.63 -10.93
N ARG A 225 -9.96 5.86 -11.24
CA ARG A 225 -9.01 6.93 -11.56
C ARG A 225 -9.57 8.26 -11.10
N SER A 226 -8.87 8.92 -10.19
CA SER A 226 -9.21 10.25 -9.68
C SER A 226 -7.93 11.01 -9.33
N GLU A 227 -7.92 12.29 -9.62
CA GLU A 227 -6.88 13.23 -9.21
C GLU A 227 -7.58 14.39 -8.50
N GLU A 228 -7.27 14.60 -7.24
CA GLU A 228 -7.86 15.64 -6.42
C GLU A 228 -6.78 16.33 -5.58
N GLY A 229 -6.46 17.57 -5.96
CA GLY A 229 -5.41 18.35 -5.31
C GLY A 229 -4.03 17.68 -5.38
N LEU A 230 -3.51 17.28 -4.22
CA LEU A 230 -2.20 16.61 -4.08
C LEU A 230 -2.30 15.08 -4.12
N TYR A 231 -3.50 14.54 -4.27
CA TYR A 231 -3.74 13.11 -4.20
C TYR A 231 -4.15 12.55 -5.56
N ARG A 232 -3.57 11.41 -5.92
CA ARG A 232 -3.99 10.60 -7.07
C ARG A 232 -4.40 9.23 -6.58
N VAL A 233 -5.62 8.80 -6.89
CA VAL A 233 -6.13 7.46 -6.61
C VAL A 233 -6.35 6.73 -7.91
N THR A 234 -5.64 5.63 -8.11
CA THR A 234 -5.81 4.73 -9.25
C THR A 234 -6.04 3.31 -8.76
N GLY A 235 -6.53 2.44 -9.62
CA GLY A 235 -6.68 1.05 -9.26
C GLY A 235 -7.85 0.33 -9.89
N LEU A 236 -8.23 -0.77 -9.27
CA LEU A 236 -9.29 -1.66 -9.74
C LEU A 236 -10.15 -2.10 -8.55
N ILE A 237 -11.47 -2.08 -8.71
CA ILE A 237 -12.42 -2.54 -7.68
C ILE A 237 -13.37 -3.58 -8.25
N THR A 238 -13.87 -4.47 -7.40
CA THR A 238 -14.92 -5.41 -7.79
C THR A 238 -16.27 -4.70 -7.92
N PRO A 239 -17.14 -5.12 -8.85
CA PRO A 239 -18.51 -4.62 -8.87
C PRO A 239 -19.29 -5.05 -7.61
N PRO A 240 -20.36 -4.36 -7.22
CA PRO A 240 -21.16 -4.67 -6.03
C PRO A 240 -21.62 -6.13 -5.93
N LYS A 241 -21.97 -6.75 -7.07
CA LYS A 241 -22.37 -8.17 -7.17
C LYS A 241 -21.29 -9.16 -6.77
N SER A 242 -19.99 -8.76 -6.82
CA SER A 242 -18.82 -9.61 -6.58
C SER A 242 -18.20 -9.39 -5.20
N CYS A 243 -18.87 -8.65 -4.30
CA CYS A 243 -18.43 -8.45 -2.92
C CYS A 243 -18.43 -9.75 -2.11
N ARG A 244 -17.45 -9.93 -1.21
CA ARG A 244 -17.18 -11.17 -0.47
C ARG A 244 -17.42 -11.01 1.02
N ALA A 245 -17.53 -12.13 1.76
CA ALA A 245 -17.72 -12.13 3.21
C ALA A 245 -16.45 -11.73 4.01
N SER A 246 -15.31 -11.60 3.36
CA SER A 246 -14.04 -11.21 3.98
C SER A 246 -13.38 -10.06 3.26
N ARG A 247 -12.48 -9.37 3.96
CA ARG A 247 -11.66 -8.26 3.45
C ARG A 247 -10.34 -8.73 2.81
N SER A 248 -10.17 -10.03 2.60
CA SER A 248 -8.91 -10.61 2.09
C SER A 248 -8.51 -10.15 0.68
N MET A 249 -9.46 -9.60 -0.07
CA MET A 249 -9.25 -9.07 -1.43
C MET A 249 -9.14 -7.54 -1.46
N GLN A 250 -8.78 -6.91 -0.35
CA GLN A 250 -8.51 -5.48 -0.26
C GLN A 250 -7.01 -5.25 -0.19
N HIS A 251 -6.44 -4.66 -1.24
CA HIS A 251 -5.01 -4.38 -1.36
C HIS A 251 -4.82 -2.88 -1.55
N PHE A 252 -4.16 -2.24 -0.59
CA PHE A 252 -3.95 -0.79 -0.60
C PHE A 252 -2.46 -0.49 -0.69
N TYR A 253 -2.14 0.51 -1.50
CA TYR A 253 -0.77 0.95 -1.73
C TYR A 253 -0.67 2.46 -1.55
N ILE A 254 0.43 2.91 -0.94
CA ILE A 254 0.78 4.32 -0.82
C ILE A 254 2.17 4.50 -1.41
N ASN A 255 2.28 5.33 -2.45
CA ASN A 255 3.55 5.57 -3.14
C ASN A 255 4.29 4.27 -3.49
N GLY A 256 3.58 3.27 -4.05
CA GLY A 256 4.10 1.96 -4.43
C GLY A 256 4.26 0.94 -3.28
N ARG A 257 4.06 1.33 -2.01
CA ARG A 257 4.20 0.44 -0.84
C ARG A 257 2.88 -0.15 -0.41
N TYR A 258 2.81 -1.45 -0.23
CA TYR A 258 1.64 -2.11 0.36
C TYR A 258 1.44 -1.70 1.81
N VAL A 259 0.20 -1.33 2.15
CA VAL A 259 -0.19 -0.93 3.50
C VAL A 259 -1.53 -1.56 3.91
N ARG A 260 -1.69 -1.78 5.22
CA ARG A 260 -2.99 -2.07 5.84
C ARG A 260 -3.45 -0.81 6.56
N ASN A 261 -4.34 -0.07 5.94
CA ASN A 261 -4.78 1.20 6.49
C ASN A 261 -6.32 1.22 6.63
N ARG A 262 -6.78 1.61 7.83
CA ARG A 262 -8.22 1.63 8.17
C ARG A 262 -8.96 2.77 7.49
N THR A 263 -8.32 3.89 7.26
CA THR A 263 -8.91 5.08 6.64
C THR A 263 -9.21 4.82 5.16
N ILE A 264 -8.26 4.25 4.41
CA ILE A 264 -8.45 3.85 3.00
C ILE A 264 -9.56 2.78 2.91
N MET A 265 -9.50 1.77 3.80
CA MET A 265 -10.53 0.72 3.87
C MET A 265 -11.92 1.30 4.11
N ALA A 266 -12.06 2.21 5.08
CA ALA A 266 -13.33 2.83 5.41
C ALA A 266 -13.88 3.69 4.27
N GLY A 267 -13.03 4.49 3.59
CA GLY A 267 -13.39 5.28 2.40
C GLY A 267 -13.94 4.40 1.28
N MET A 268 -13.22 3.30 0.97
CA MET A 268 -13.67 2.33 -0.03
C MET A 268 -15.00 1.67 0.36
N GLU A 269 -15.12 1.15 1.59
CA GLU A 269 -16.34 0.46 2.04
C GLU A 269 -17.55 1.42 2.13
N MET A 270 -17.34 2.68 2.52
CA MET A 270 -18.38 3.70 2.57
C MET A 270 -18.91 4.01 1.17
N ALA A 271 -18.06 4.04 0.14
CA ALA A 271 -18.50 4.26 -1.23
C ALA A 271 -19.44 3.15 -1.74
N PHE A 272 -19.30 1.93 -1.23
CA PHE A 272 -20.17 0.80 -1.56
C PHE A 272 -21.45 0.73 -0.70
N LYS A 273 -21.61 1.61 0.31
CA LYS A 273 -22.78 1.60 1.18
C LYS A 273 -24.07 1.81 0.36
N GLY A 274 -25.02 0.94 0.56
CA GLY A 274 -26.31 0.94 -0.18
C GLY A 274 -26.31 0.16 -1.49
N THR A 275 -25.14 -0.23 -2.02
CA THR A 275 -25.01 -1.03 -3.26
C THR A 275 -24.63 -2.49 -2.99
N THR A 276 -24.18 -2.78 -1.79
CA THR A 276 -23.67 -4.11 -1.38
C THR A 276 -24.58 -4.71 -0.30
N MET A 277 -24.75 -6.03 -0.32
CA MET A 277 -25.49 -6.75 0.73
C MET A 277 -24.78 -6.61 2.09
N GLN A 278 -25.56 -6.58 3.17
CA GLN A 278 -25.05 -6.52 4.53
C GLN A 278 -24.08 -7.71 4.82
N GLY A 279 -22.94 -7.43 5.44
CA GLY A 279 -21.91 -8.43 5.75
C GLY A 279 -21.02 -8.81 4.54
N LYS A 280 -21.13 -8.11 3.41
CA LYS A 280 -20.22 -8.27 2.27
C LYS A 280 -19.32 -7.05 2.13
N PHE A 281 -18.08 -7.31 1.72
CA PHE A 281 -17.02 -6.31 1.56
C PHE A 281 -16.56 -6.26 0.11
N PRO A 282 -16.32 -5.06 -0.45
CA PRO A 282 -15.73 -4.93 -1.76
C PRO A 282 -14.30 -5.47 -1.77
N GLY A 283 -13.88 -6.05 -2.88
CA GLY A 283 -12.49 -6.31 -3.19
C GLY A 283 -11.93 -5.19 -4.06
N GLY A 284 -10.62 -4.99 -4.02
CA GLY A 284 -9.97 -4.00 -4.87
C GLY A 284 -8.48 -3.86 -4.61
N ILE A 285 -7.83 -3.24 -5.57
CA ILE A 285 -6.44 -2.82 -5.52
C ILE A 285 -6.46 -1.33 -5.73
N LEU A 286 -6.16 -0.55 -4.69
CA LEU A 286 -6.11 0.91 -4.74
C LEU A 286 -4.68 1.39 -4.51
N LEU A 287 -4.20 2.21 -5.43
CA LEU A 287 -2.91 2.88 -5.37
C LEU A 287 -3.17 4.36 -5.11
N LEU A 288 -2.68 4.84 -3.97
CA LEU A 288 -2.73 6.23 -3.56
C LEU A 288 -1.34 6.84 -3.71
N GLU A 289 -1.21 7.84 -4.56
CA GLU A 289 -0.04 8.67 -4.68
C GLU A 289 -0.29 9.99 -3.94
N MET A 290 0.66 10.39 -3.11
CA MET A 290 0.57 11.59 -2.29
C MET A 290 1.96 12.10 -1.90
N PRO A 291 2.13 13.39 -1.53
CA PRO A 291 3.39 13.91 -1.02
C PRO A 291 3.89 13.11 0.20
N THR A 292 5.18 12.86 0.25
CA THR A 292 5.83 12.04 1.29
C THR A 292 5.80 12.69 2.66
N ASP A 293 5.73 14.02 2.74
CA ASP A 293 5.59 14.79 3.98
C ASP A 293 4.20 14.70 4.63
N LEU A 294 3.20 14.22 3.90
CA LEU A 294 1.84 14.01 4.41
C LEU A 294 1.59 12.57 4.91
N VAL A 295 2.57 11.68 4.79
CA VAL A 295 2.43 10.28 5.21
C VAL A 295 3.68 9.79 5.94
N ASP A 296 3.50 9.23 7.14
CA ASP A 296 4.54 8.49 7.84
C ASP A 296 4.31 6.98 7.64
N VAL A 297 5.22 6.34 6.90
CA VAL A 297 5.23 4.89 6.66
C VAL A 297 6.20 4.13 7.57
N ASN A 298 6.91 4.83 8.45
CA ASN A 298 7.89 4.24 9.38
C ASN A 298 7.30 3.92 10.76
N VAL A 299 6.02 3.64 10.82
CA VAL A 299 5.27 3.38 12.07
C VAL A 299 5.51 1.97 12.61
N HIS A 300 5.76 0.99 11.73
CA HIS A 300 5.93 -0.42 12.09
C HIS A 300 7.20 -0.99 11.43
N PRO A 301 7.95 -1.89 12.10
CA PRO A 301 9.17 -2.51 11.52
C PRO A 301 8.95 -3.12 10.14
N ALA A 302 7.82 -3.80 9.93
CA ALA A 302 7.44 -4.37 8.64
C ALA A 302 6.90 -3.34 7.62
N LYS A 303 6.79 -2.06 8.00
CA LYS A 303 6.30 -0.94 7.16
C LYS A 303 4.92 -1.17 6.51
N ILE A 304 4.07 -1.97 7.15
CA ILE A 304 2.71 -2.28 6.67
C ILE A 304 1.64 -1.33 7.19
N GLU A 305 1.96 -0.46 8.13
CA GLU A 305 1.07 0.57 8.64
C GLU A 305 1.55 1.95 8.21
N ALA A 306 0.62 2.83 7.89
CA ALA A 306 0.89 4.22 7.56
C ALA A 306 0.01 5.13 8.41
N ARG A 307 0.56 6.28 8.82
CA ARG A 307 -0.17 7.37 9.47
C ARG A 307 -0.21 8.57 8.55
N PHE A 308 -1.37 9.19 8.43
CA PHE A 308 -1.55 10.38 7.62
C PHE A 308 -1.55 11.64 8.49
N ALA A 309 -0.98 12.70 7.97
CA ALA A 309 -1.10 14.02 8.58
C ALA A 309 -2.56 14.52 8.56
N ARG A 310 -3.33 14.10 7.54
CA ARG A 310 -4.74 14.47 7.35
C ARG A 310 -5.56 13.23 6.94
N GLU A 311 -6.05 12.49 7.93
CA GLU A 311 -6.81 11.25 7.68
C GLU A 311 -8.13 11.49 6.93
N ASN A 312 -8.80 12.63 7.21
CA ASN A 312 -10.08 12.95 6.55
C ASN A 312 -9.90 13.19 5.05
N ASP A 313 -8.83 13.89 4.64
CA ASP A 313 -8.57 14.15 3.22
C ASP A 313 -8.39 12.81 2.46
N VAL A 314 -7.62 11.88 3.07
CA VAL A 314 -7.40 10.54 2.48
C VAL A 314 -8.71 9.74 2.39
N PHE A 315 -9.53 9.80 3.43
CA PHE A 315 -10.84 9.16 3.42
C PHE A 315 -11.72 9.71 2.29
N ASP A 316 -11.81 11.04 2.20
CA ASP A 316 -12.68 11.72 1.23
C ASP A 316 -12.23 11.46 -0.22
N VAL A 317 -10.93 11.56 -0.50
CA VAL A 317 -10.38 11.31 -1.84
C VAL A 317 -10.63 9.86 -2.28
N VAL A 318 -10.41 8.88 -1.39
CA VAL A 318 -10.67 7.47 -1.68
C VAL A 318 -12.18 7.22 -1.87
N TYR A 319 -13.01 7.79 -1.00
CA TYR A 319 -14.47 7.68 -1.10
C TYR A 319 -14.98 8.23 -2.43
N HIS A 320 -14.58 9.46 -2.81
CA HIS A 320 -14.99 10.09 -4.05
C HIS A 320 -14.50 9.33 -5.29
N ALA A 321 -13.23 8.91 -5.30
CA ALA A 321 -12.66 8.13 -6.40
C ALA A 321 -13.43 6.82 -6.66
N VAL A 322 -13.71 6.07 -5.61
CA VAL A 322 -14.46 4.81 -5.70
C VAL A 322 -15.94 5.07 -6.07
N LYS A 323 -16.56 6.10 -5.50
CA LYS A 323 -17.95 6.48 -5.80
C LYS A 323 -18.11 6.87 -7.25
N LEU A 324 -17.18 7.67 -7.80
CA LEU A 324 -17.14 8.04 -9.22
C LEU A 324 -17.01 6.81 -10.13
N ALA A 325 -16.11 5.88 -9.78
CA ALA A 325 -15.93 4.65 -10.55
C ALA A 325 -17.21 3.79 -10.58
N LEU A 326 -17.93 3.70 -9.46
CA LEU A 326 -19.20 2.98 -9.37
C LEU A 326 -20.35 3.63 -10.16
N ALA A 327 -20.27 4.95 -10.38
CA ALA A 327 -21.32 5.71 -11.10
C ALA A 327 -21.14 5.69 -12.64
N GLN A 328 -20.04 5.15 -13.17
CA GLN A 328 -19.80 5.11 -14.61
C GLN A 328 -20.83 4.21 -15.33
N PRO A 329 -21.31 4.61 -16.53
CA PRO A 329 -22.23 3.80 -17.33
C PRO A 329 -21.57 2.46 -17.70
N GLY A 330 -22.16 1.34 -17.31
CA GLY A 330 -21.62 -0.01 -17.52
C GLY A 330 -21.35 -0.80 -16.23
N THR A 331 -21.35 -0.16 -15.07
CA THR A 331 -21.11 -0.80 -13.77
C THR A 331 -22.32 -1.50 -13.15
N GLY A 332 -23.45 -1.57 -13.89
CA GLY A 332 -24.62 -2.39 -13.50
C GLY A 332 -25.65 -1.72 -12.60
N GLU A 333 -25.54 -0.42 -12.31
CA GLU A 333 -26.67 0.34 -11.82
C GLU A 333 -27.62 0.60 -13.01
N ARG A 334 -28.67 -0.21 -13.14
CA ARG A 334 -29.87 0.26 -13.83
C ARG A 334 -30.35 1.46 -13.03
N ARG A 335 -30.09 2.67 -13.53
CA ARG A 335 -30.91 3.83 -13.16
C ARG A 335 -32.32 3.44 -13.52
N PHE A 336 -33.14 3.17 -12.53
CA PHE A 336 -34.58 3.32 -12.66
C PHE A 336 -34.81 4.83 -12.80
N THR A 337 -34.72 5.33 -14.03
CA THR A 337 -35.41 6.54 -14.39
C THR A 337 -36.88 6.16 -14.32
N PHE A 338 -37.55 6.65 -13.31
CA PHE A 338 -39.00 6.74 -13.34
C PHE A 338 -39.29 7.69 -14.49
N GLU A 339 -39.47 7.19 -15.70
CA GLU A 339 -40.21 7.81 -16.76
C GLU A 339 -41.71 7.65 -16.42
N ALA A 340 -42.10 8.14 -15.27
CA ALA A 340 -43.47 8.29 -14.89
C ALA A 340 -43.70 9.79 -14.72
N ASP A 341 -44.69 10.30 -15.45
CA ASP A 341 -45.38 11.58 -15.30
C ASP A 341 -44.96 12.79 -16.13
N GLU A 342 -44.23 12.67 -17.26
CA GLU A 342 -44.24 13.76 -18.24
C GLU A 342 -45.43 13.66 -19.22
N LYS A 343 -46.00 12.47 -19.44
CA LYS A 343 -47.18 12.35 -20.31
C LYS A 343 -48.50 12.84 -19.69
N GLU A 344 -48.67 12.67 -18.38
CA GLU A 344 -49.86 13.20 -17.68
C GLU A 344 -49.86 14.71 -17.45
N LYS A 345 -48.68 15.36 -17.43
CA LYS A 345 -48.61 16.82 -17.35
C LYS A 345 -48.88 17.50 -18.68
N THR A 346 -48.52 16.91 -19.80
CA THR A 346 -48.74 17.46 -21.14
C THR A 346 -50.20 17.33 -21.55
N GLU A 347 -50.93 16.29 -21.13
CA GLU A 347 -52.37 16.17 -21.36
C GLU A 347 -53.20 17.10 -20.48
N LYS A 348 -52.80 17.35 -19.23
CA LYS A 348 -53.50 18.32 -18.35
C LYS A 348 -53.22 19.79 -18.70
N GLU A 349 -52.06 20.13 -19.25
CA GLU A 349 -51.79 21.48 -19.75
C GLU A 349 -52.49 21.78 -21.08
N ASN A 350 -52.70 20.79 -21.94
CA ASN A 350 -53.46 20.98 -23.19
C ASN A 350 -54.98 21.10 -22.96
N ASP A 351 -55.54 20.45 -21.94
CA ASP A 351 -56.96 20.63 -21.57
C ASP A 351 -57.25 21.97 -20.91
N ILE A 352 -56.31 22.56 -20.16
CA ILE A 352 -56.46 23.89 -19.56
C ILE A 352 -56.31 25.01 -20.59
N GLN A 353 -55.51 24.81 -21.66
CA GLN A 353 -55.40 25.80 -22.75
C GLN A 353 -56.62 25.83 -23.71
N SER A 354 -57.35 24.73 -23.85
CA SER A 354 -58.56 24.67 -24.68
C SER A 354 -59.80 25.31 -24.03
N GLU A 355 -59.84 25.33 -22.68
CA GLU A 355 -60.98 26.03 -21.98
C GLU A 355 -60.81 27.56 -21.83
N ASN A 356 -59.51 28.06 -21.92
CA ASN A 356 -59.24 29.50 -21.81
C ASN A 356 -59.34 30.30 -23.13
N THR A 357 -59.55 29.64 -24.26
CA THR A 357 -59.65 30.31 -25.59
C THR A 357 -61.03 30.71 -25.96
N VAL A 358 -62.10 30.41 -25.15
CA VAL A 358 -63.48 30.68 -25.45
C VAL A 358 -64.08 31.87 -24.67
N LYS A 359 -63.30 32.49 -23.74
CA LYS A 359 -63.89 33.59 -22.89
C LYS A 359 -63.05 34.86 -22.85
N ASN A 360 -62.58 35.43 -23.95
CA ASN A 360 -62.11 36.82 -23.96
C ASN A 360 -62.15 37.45 -25.37
N ASN A 361 -63.33 37.67 -25.85
CA ASN A 361 -63.61 38.76 -26.78
C ASN A 361 -64.56 39.69 -26.05
N HIS A 362 -64.09 40.79 -25.53
CA HIS A 362 -64.61 42.10 -25.44
C HIS A 362 -63.98 42.90 -24.29
N PHE A 363 -63.19 43.86 -24.56
CA PHE A 363 -63.32 45.27 -24.24
C PHE A 363 -62.01 46.02 -24.56
N THR A 364 -62.22 46.99 -25.38
CA THR A 364 -61.30 48.03 -25.84
C THR A 364 -60.97 49.04 -24.74
N GLY A 365 -59.73 49.58 -24.80
CA GLY A 365 -59.62 51.01 -24.55
C GLY A 365 -58.61 51.53 -23.54
N LEU A 366 -57.72 52.37 -24.09
CA LEU A 366 -57.08 53.56 -23.50
C LEU A 366 -55.91 53.44 -22.53
N SER A 367 -54.70 53.67 -23.08
CA SER A 367 -53.79 54.85 -22.88
C SER A 367 -53.46 55.28 -21.46
N ALA A 368 -52.17 55.33 -21.23
CA ALA A 368 -51.35 56.52 -20.92
C ALA A 368 -50.31 56.33 -19.81
N VAL A 369 -49.10 56.60 -20.21
CA VAL A 369 -48.05 57.50 -19.60
C VAL A 369 -47.17 57.02 -18.48
N ILE A 370 -45.88 56.93 -18.83
CA ILE A 370 -44.70 57.04 -18.01
C ILE A 370 -44.48 58.48 -17.53
N PRO A 371 -43.81 58.92 -16.45
CA PRO A 371 -42.40 58.69 -16.20
C PRO A 371 -41.91 58.75 -14.73
N GLY A 372 -40.54 58.43 -14.52
CA GLY A 372 -39.75 59.19 -13.55
C GLY A 372 -38.86 58.35 -12.65
N GLN A 373 -37.64 58.20 -13.02
CA GLN A 373 -36.31 58.48 -12.39
C GLN A 373 -36.27 58.69 -10.86
N ALA A 374 -35.33 58.01 -10.18
CA ALA A 374 -34.09 58.57 -9.59
C ALA A 374 -33.44 57.60 -8.58
N ALA A 375 -32.15 57.36 -8.74
CA ALA A 375 -31.19 57.01 -7.68
C ALA A 375 -30.57 58.34 -7.16
N PRO A 376 -29.59 58.39 -6.22
CA PRO A 376 -28.98 57.44 -5.26
C PRO A 376 -28.85 58.03 -3.84
N GLY A 377 -28.33 57.26 -2.88
CA GLY A 377 -27.98 57.79 -1.52
C GLY A 377 -27.01 56.90 -0.77
N THR A 378 -25.82 57.41 -0.62
CA THR A 378 -24.63 57.03 0.11
C THR A 378 -24.79 56.93 1.64
N LEU A 379 -24.06 55.91 2.22
CA LEU A 379 -23.30 55.75 3.48
C LEU A 379 -23.62 56.68 4.71
N PRO A 380 -23.35 56.30 6.00
CA PRO A 380 -21.99 56.09 6.45
C PRO A 380 -21.72 54.98 7.51
N ALA A 381 -20.43 54.69 7.66
CA ALA A 381 -19.79 53.84 8.67
C ALA A 381 -19.91 54.37 10.11
N GLN A 382 -19.92 53.49 11.07
CA GLN A 382 -19.43 53.80 12.44
C GLN A 382 -18.65 52.61 13.04
N HIS A 383 -17.41 52.93 13.39
CA HIS A 383 -16.50 52.26 14.29
C HIS A 383 -17.11 51.95 15.67
N ARG A 384 -16.78 50.79 16.21
CA ARG A 384 -16.52 50.63 17.64
C ARG A 384 -15.45 49.57 17.90
N GLN A 385 -14.28 50.05 18.37
CA GLN A 385 -13.30 49.34 19.15
C GLN A 385 -13.83 49.08 20.57
N ALA A 386 -13.40 47.99 21.19
CA ALA A 386 -13.03 47.79 22.60
C ALA A 386 -12.80 46.29 22.81
N SER A 387 -11.76 45.84 23.18
CA SER A 387 -10.79 45.88 24.30
C SER A 387 -10.69 44.47 24.89
N ALA A 388 -9.46 43.96 24.92
CA ALA A 388 -9.06 42.76 25.64
C ALA A 388 -9.08 43.00 27.17
N PRO A 389 -9.14 41.96 27.97
CA PRO A 389 -8.39 41.98 29.24
C PRO A 389 -7.39 40.84 29.35
N GLN A 390 -6.28 41.22 30.01
CA GLN A 390 -5.15 40.41 30.40
C GLN A 390 -5.41 39.64 31.70
N HIS A 391 -4.64 38.54 31.81
CA HIS A 391 -4.04 37.91 32.99
C HIS A 391 -4.88 37.49 34.20
N SER A 392 -4.76 36.22 34.57
CA SER A 392 -4.22 35.83 35.86
C SER A 392 -3.71 34.38 35.83
N ALA A 393 -2.60 34.18 36.52
CA ALA A 393 -1.79 32.99 36.62
C ALA A 393 -2.31 31.98 37.67
N ASP A 394 -1.73 30.77 37.58
CA ASP A 394 -1.52 29.77 38.63
C ASP A 394 -2.68 28.92 39.14
N ALA A 395 -2.65 27.62 38.73
CA ALA A 395 -2.77 26.49 39.66
C ALA A 395 -2.29 25.17 39.00
N PRO A 396 -1.66 24.25 39.75
CA PRO A 396 -0.87 23.15 39.21
C PRO A 396 -1.74 21.95 38.81
N VAL A 397 -1.40 21.37 37.64
CA VAL A 397 -2.00 20.12 37.11
C VAL A 397 -1.47 18.91 37.88
N LYS A 398 -2.36 18.16 38.53
CA LYS A 398 -2.08 16.86 39.13
C LYS A 398 -1.99 15.80 38.03
N THR A 399 -0.84 15.14 37.95
CA THR A 399 -0.63 13.90 37.19
C THR A 399 -1.38 12.73 37.84
N PRO A 400 -2.10 11.89 37.09
CA PRO A 400 -2.61 10.64 37.62
C PRO A 400 -1.52 9.56 37.64
N ALA A 401 -1.37 8.90 38.79
CA ALA A 401 -0.47 7.79 39.03
C ALA A 401 -0.94 6.54 38.27
N PHE A 402 -0.03 5.90 37.57
CA PHE A 402 -0.23 4.57 36.99
C PHE A 402 -0.21 3.51 38.10
N THR A 403 -1.31 2.79 38.26
CA THR A 403 -1.38 1.61 39.11
C THR A 403 -0.98 0.39 38.30
N ALA A 404 0.12 -0.25 38.69
CA ALA A 404 0.56 -1.52 38.11
C ALA A 404 -0.43 -2.63 38.53
N VAL A 405 -1.01 -3.32 37.55
CA VAL A 405 -1.83 -4.51 37.79
C VAL A 405 -0.93 -5.74 37.69
N SER A 406 -0.74 -6.40 38.81
CA SER A 406 -0.05 -7.67 38.94
C SER A 406 -0.94 -8.81 38.48
N TYR A 407 -0.49 -9.58 37.47
CA TYR A 407 -1.12 -10.84 37.10
C TYR A 407 -0.56 -11.98 37.96
N THR A 408 -1.38 -12.50 38.90
CA THR A 408 -1.12 -13.76 39.59
C THR A 408 -1.98 -14.87 38.98
N HIS A 409 -1.30 -15.93 38.57
CA HIS A 409 -1.65 -17.35 38.38
C HIS A 409 -3.12 -17.80 38.48
N LEU A 410 -3.59 -18.48 37.45
CA LEU A 410 -4.56 -19.54 37.54
C LEU A 410 -3.97 -20.85 37.00
N ARG A 411 -3.77 -21.81 37.91
CA ARG A 411 -3.45 -23.22 37.65
C ARG A 411 -4.67 -23.91 37.05
N ALA A 412 -4.46 -24.69 36.02
CA ALA A 412 -5.41 -25.69 35.52
C ALA A 412 -5.37 -26.93 36.43
N HIS A 413 -6.52 -27.46 36.77
CA HIS A 413 -6.70 -28.79 37.30
C HIS A 413 -7.00 -29.77 36.16
N GLU A 414 -6.28 -30.90 36.18
CA GLU A 414 -6.50 -32.10 35.40
C GLU A 414 -7.81 -32.79 35.78
N THR A 415 -8.47 -33.33 34.85
CA THR A 415 -9.02 -34.72 34.85
C THR A 415 -9.26 -35.16 33.43
#